data_712fbe9fecdef793cd7f2a6c1d370693
#
_entry.id   712fbe9fecdef793cd7f2a6c1d370693
#
_cell.length_a   1.000
_cell.length_b   1.000
_cell.length_c   1.000
_cell.angle_alpha   90.00
_cell.angle_beta   90.00
_cell.angle_gamma   90.00
#
_symmetry.space_group_name_H-M   'P 1'
#
loop_
_entity.id
_entity.type
_entity.pdbx_description
1 polymer ?
#
loop_
_entity_poly.entity_id
_entity_poly.type
_entity_poly.pdbx_seq_one_letter_code
_entity_poly.pdbx_strand_id
1 'polypeptide(L)'
;MTIIEQYHATKRTHPNMLLLFRVGNEYQLFNEDAKTVGQILGLTMTTCGNIAMTIFPHDSLEAHLRTLLQAGHRVAICDQV
;
A
#
# COMPACT_ATOMS: atom_id res chain seq x y z
N MET A 1 -15.05 -7.77 8.18
CA MET A 1 -13.62 -8.02 7.88
C MET A 1 -12.86 -6.72 8.04
N THR A 2 -11.79 -6.73 8.83
CA THR A 2 -10.94 -5.56 8.99
C THR A 2 -10.08 -5.34 7.74
N ILE A 3 -9.54 -4.13 7.58
CA ILE A 3 -8.68 -3.83 6.44
C ILE A 3 -7.40 -4.68 6.47
N ILE A 4 -6.89 -4.99 7.68
CA ILE A 4 -5.71 -5.86 7.82
C ILE A 4 -6.03 -7.27 7.34
N GLU A 5 -7.21 -7.78 7.69
CA GLU A 5 -7.64 -9.10 7.20
C GLU A 5 -7.80 -9.12 5.69
N GLN A 6 -8.34 -8.03 5.11
CA GLN A 6 -8.46 -7.89 3.66
C GLN A 6 -7.07 -7.88 3.01
N TYR A 7 -6.12 -7.15 3.62
CA TYR A 7 -4.75 -7.11 3.12
C TYR A 7 -4.15 -8.51 3.07
N HIS A 8 -4.24 -9.26 4.16
CA HIS A 8 -3.67 -10.61 4.20
C HIS A 8 -4.33 -11.55 3.19
N ALA A 9 -5.66 -11.47 3.07
CA ALA A 9 -6.40 -12.32 2.12
C ALA A 9 -5.99 -12.01 0.67
N THR A 10 -5.90 -10.73 0.32
CA THR A 10 -5.53 -10.31 -1.03
C THR A 10 -4.08 -10.62 -1.32
N LYS A 11 -3.20 -10.45 -0.33
CA LYS A 11 -1.77 -10.73 -0.49
C LYS A 11 -1.51 -12.20 -0.77
N ARG A 12 -2.31 -13.09 -0.21
CA ARG A 12 -2.16 -14.53 -0.49
C ARG A 12 -2.41 -14.86 -1.95
N THR A 13 -3.32 -14.16 -2.61
CA THR A 13 -3.61 -14.40 -4.04
C THR A 13 -2.72 -13.59 -4.96
N HIS A 14 -2.12 -12.50 -4.47
CA HIS A 14 -1.24 -11.63 -5.26
C HIS A 14 0.05 -11.32 -4.50
N PRO A 15 0.87 -12.36 -4.20
CA PRO A 15 2.04 -12.16 -3.32
C PRO A 15 3.13 -11.28 -3.93
N ASN A 16 3.15 -11.11 -5.24
CA ASN A 16 4.20 -10.35 -5.94
C ASN A 16 3.77 -8.92 -6.29
N MET A 17 2.63 -8.47 -5.78
CA MET A 17 2.13 -7.13 -6.05
C MET A 17 2.15 -6.28 -4.79
N LEU A 18 2.44 -5.00 -4.97
CA LEU A 18 2.25 -4.01 -3.90
C LEU A 18 0.76 -3.64 -3.87
N LEU A 19 0.14 -3.78 -2.70
CA LEU A 19 -1.28 -3.54 -2.55
C LEU A 19 -1.54 -2.16 -1.97
N LEU A 20 -2.26 -1.33 -2.71
CA LEU A 20 -2.65 0.00 -2.29
C LEU A 20 -4.16 -0.01 -2.02
N PHE A 21 -4.54 0.19 -0.76
CA PHE A 21 -5.96 0.19 -0.37
C PHE A 21 -6.48 1.62 -0.31
N ARG A 22 -7.48 1.90 -1.13
CA ARG A 22 -8.15 3.19 -1.11
C ARG A 22 -9.04 3.27 0.13
N VAL A 23 -8.77 4.23 0.99
CA VAL A 23 -9.56 4.47 2.20
C VAL A 23 -9.86 5.97 2.24
N GLY A 24 -11.09 6.34 1.90
CA GLY A 24 -11.44 7.75 1.82
C GLY A 24 -10.60 8.49 0.79
N ASN A 25 -9.90 9.51 1.24
CA ASN A 25 -9.06 10.36 0.37
C ASN A 25 -7.59 9.97 0.40
N GLU A 26 -7.27 8.77 0.85
CA GLU A 26 -5.89 8.33 0.95
C GLU A 26 -5.73 6.89 0.49
N TYR A 27 -4.47 6.51 0.23
CA TYR A 27 -4.10 5.12 0.04
C TYR A 27 -3.32 4.65 1.24
N GLN A 28 -3.65 3.44 1.71
CA GLN A 28 -3.00 2.82 2.86
C GLN A 28 -2.27 1.57 2.40
N LEU A 29 -1.06 1.38 2.92
CA LEU A 29 -0.24 0.21 2.66
C LEU A 29 0.17 -0.40 3.99
N PHE A 30 0.34 -1.72 3.99
CA PHE A 30 0.56 -2.47 5.22
C PHE A 30 1.75 -3.40 5.10
N ASN A 31 2.37 -3.69 6.25
CA ASN A 31 3.39 -4.71 6.43
C ASN A 31 4.59 -4.47 5.50
N GLU A 32 5.07 -5.49 4.81
CA GLU A 32 6.24 -5.36 3.93
C GLU A 32 5.99 -4.39 2.77
N ASP A 33 4.77 -4.31 2.27
CA ASP A 33 4.43 -3.36 1.19
C ASP A 33 4.62 -1.92 1.67
N ALA A 34 4.22 -1.63 2.92
CA ALA A 34 4.42 -0.31 3.51
C ALA A 34 5.90 0.03 3.63
N LYS A 35 6.71 -0.93 4.07
CA LYS A 35 8.15 -0.73 4.20
C LYS A 35 8.81 -0.46 2.86
N THR A 36 8.46 -1.26 1.86
CA THR A 36 9.01 -1.12 0.51
C THR A 36 8.66 0.23 -0.10
N VAL A 37 7.38 0.58 -0.08
CA VAL A 37 6.90 1.82 -0.68
C VAL A 37 7.37 3.02 0.12
N GLY A 38 7.35 2.94 1.45
CA GLY A 38 7.83 4.02 2.29
C GLY A 38 9.29 4.35 2.03
N GLN A 39 10.12 3.33 1.81
CA GLN A 39 11.52 3.53 1.50
C GLN A 39 11.72 4.15 0.11
N ILE A 40 11.00 3.65 -0.90
CA ILE A 40 11.14 4.15 -2.29
C ILE A 40 10.66 5.59 -2.40
N LEU A 41 9.53 5.91 -1.76
CA LEU A 41 8.88 7.23 -1.89
C LEU A 41 9.27 8.21 -0.78
N GLY A 42 10.02 7.76 0.21
CA GLY A 42 10.40 8.62 1.34
C GLY A 42 9.23 8.96 2.24
N LEU A 43 8.29 8.05 2.42
CA LEU A 43 7.10 8.29 3.23
C LEU A 43 7.36 7.97 4.70
N THR A 44 6.64 8.67 5.57
CA THR A 44 6.72 8.42 7.01
C THR A 44 6.02 7.11 7.34
N MET A 45 6.71 6.27 8.12
CA MET A 45 6.13 5.01 8.58
C MET A 45 5.37 5.22 9.88
N THR A 46 4.26 4.50 10.01
CA THR A 46 3.48 4.44 11.23
C THR A 46 3.07 2.99 11.48
N THR A 47 2.12 2.77 12.36
CA THR A 47 1.62 1.43 12.65
C THR A 47 0.10 1.41 12.66
N CYS A 48 -0.46 0.25 12.33
CA CYS A 48 -1.85 -0.07 12.51
C CYS A 48 -1.88 -1.34 13.36
N GLY A 49 -2.20 -1.19 14.66
CA GLY A 49 -1.97 -2.27 15.61
C GLY A 49 -0.47 -2.59 15.69
N ASN A 50 -0.10 -3.83 15.43
CA ASN A 50 1.29 -4.27 15.43
C ASN A 50 1.92 -4.32 14.05
N ILE A 51 1.23 -3.80 13.03
CA ILE A 51 1.64 -3.91 11.65
C ILE A 51 2.13 -2.57 11.14
N ALA A 52 3.26 -2.57 10.45
CA ALA A 52 3.78 -1.37 9.79
C ALA A 52 2.75 -0.85 8.78
N MET A 53 2.61 0.46 8.71
CA MET A 53 1.69 1.10 7.80
C MET A 53 2.29 2.40 7.29
N THR A 54 1.98 2.74 6.04
CA THR A 54 2.22 4.08 5.52
C THR A 54 1.01 4.52 4.70
N ILE A 55 0.84 5.81 4.56
CA ILE A 55 -0.28 6.37 3.82
C ILE A 55 0.21 7.52 2.95
N PHE A 56 -0.54 7.79 1.87
CA PHE A 56 -0.33 9.00 1.10
C PHE A 56 -1.66 9.48 0.52
N PRO A 57 -1.81 10.79 0.24
CA PRO A 57 -3.05 11.33 -0.31
C PRO A 57 -3.36 10.73 -1.68
N HIS A 58 -4.64 10.52 -1.96
CA HIS A 58 -5.05 9.94 -3.26
C HIS A 58 -4.60 10.81 -4.45
N ASP A 59 -4.44 12.11 -4.24
CA ASP A 59 -3.99 13.01 -5.30
C ASP A 59 -2.56 12.74 -5.75
N SER A 60 -1.79 12.05 -4.94
CA SER A 60 -0.40 11.70 -5.24
C SER A 60 -0.27 10.37 -5.97
N LEU A 61 -1.37 9.66 -6.21
CA LEU A 61 -1.33 8.30 -6.75
C LEU A 61 -0.57 8.24 -8.07
N GLU A 62 -0.88 9.12 -9.00
CA GLU A 62 -0.30 9.04 -10.35
C GLU A 62 1.23 9.15 -10.30
N ALA A 63 1.74 10.14 -9.57
CA ALA A 63 3.17 10.33 -9.45
C ALA A 63 3.86 9.17 -8.74
N HIS A 64 3.27 8.71 -7.64
CA HIS A 64 3.83 7.59 -6.87
C HIS A 64 3.75 6.28 -7.63
N LEU A 65 2.65 6.04 -8.33
CA LEU A 65 2.48 4.84 -9.15
C LEU A 65 3.55 4.77 -10.22
N ARG A 66 3.81 5.88 -10.88
CA ARG A 66 4.87 5.96 -11.91
C ARG A 66 6.23 5.59 -11.32
N THR A 67 6.56 6.13 -10.16
CA THR A 67 7.83 5.84 -9.49
C THR A 67 7.94 4.35 -9.14
N LEU A 68 6.87 3.76 -8.60
CA LEU A 68 6.88 2.35 -8.24
C LEU A 68 7.01 1.44 -9.44
N LEU A 69 6.33 1.76 -10.54
CA LEU A 69 6.43 0.99 -11.78
C LEU A 69 7.84 1.10 -12.38
N GLN A 70 8.44 2.28 -12.35
CA GLN A 70 9.81 2.48 -12.82
C GLN A 70 10.82 1.72 -11.98
N ALA A 71 10.53 1.50 -10.70
CA ALA A 71 11.35 0.69 -9.81
C ALA A 71 11.19 -0.82 -10.04
N GLY A 72 10.32 -1.21 -10.97
CA GLY A 72 10.12 -2.62 -11.34
C GLY A 72 9.05 -3.33 -10.54
N HIS A 73 8.26 -2.62 -9.75
CA HIS A 73 7.20 -3.23 -8.95
C HIS A 73 5.89 -3.31 -9.71
N ARG A 74 5.09 -4.32 -9.37
CA ARG A 74 3.71 -4.44 -9.79
C ARG A 74 2.82 -3.90 -8.70
N VAL A 75 1.76 -3.19 -9.07
CA VAL A 75 0.88 -2.52 -8.12
C VAL A 75 -0.56 -2.92 -8.38
N ALA A 76 -1.29 -3.22 -7.33
CA ALA A 76 -2.73 -3.44 -7.37
C ALA A 76 -3.43 -2.38 -6.53
N ILE A 77 -4.43 -1.76 -7.12
CA ILE A 77 -5.29 -0.81 -6.41
C ILE A 77 -6.50 -1.59 -5.89
N CYS A 78 -6.72 -1.53 -4.59
CA CYS A 78 -7.77 -2.28 -3.92
C CYS A 78 -8.74 -1.32 -3.24
N ASP A 79 -10.01 -1.64 -3.33
CA ASP A 79 -11.03 -0.91 -2.57
C ASP A 79 -11.27 -1.61 -1.26
N GLN A 80 -11.51 -0.82 -0.20
CA GLN A 80 -11.91 -1.37 1.08
C GLN A 80 -13.34 -1.87 0.99
N VAL A 81 -13.57 -3.07 1.46
CA VAL A 81 -14.90 -3.69 1.49
C VAL A 81 -15.56 -3.49 2.85
#